data_b9bb3f550a2fa2f91d6347b8900b756e
#
_entry.id   b9bb3f550a2fa2f91d6347b8900b756e
#
_cell.length_a   1.000
_cell.length_b   1.000
_cell.length_c   1.000
_cell.angle_alpha   90.00
_cell.angle_beta   90.00
_cell.angle_gamma   90.00
#
_symmetry.space_group_name_H-M   'P 1'
#
loop_
_entity.id
_entity.type
_entity.pdbx_description
1 polymer ?
#
loop_
_entity_poly.entity_id
_entity_poly.type
_entity_poly.pdbx_seq_one_letter_code
_entity_poly.pdbx_strand_id
1 'polypeptide(L)'
;SQFKKIPNKIKLINCVGGGSSAYGFWSEFIDYNKKQIELIGVEAGGPKKSKLHAAPLSKNAKIGILHGAASYLCQNKEGQINDTESISAGLDYPGVSPIHCFLKDTKRARYTYATDEDALNAYQLVTKHENLNPSLEPSHAFAEAIKIAPRLSKDTIIIVNSCGDAKKDRDILRERLGK
;
A
#
# COMPACT_ATOMS: atom_id res chain seq x y z
N SER A 1 2.52 -28.02 -6.65
CA SER A 1 1.84 -26.72 -6.91
C SER A 1 0.65 -26.60 -5.97
N GLN A 2 0.50 -25.45 -5.29
CA GLN A 2 -0.65 -25.18 -4.40
C GLN A 2 -1.96 -25.06 -5.21
N PHE A 3 -1.88 -24.87 -6.51
CA PHE A 3 -3.04 -24.70 -7.38
C PHE A 3 -3.16 -25.87 -8.35
N LYS A 4 -4.35 -26.48 -8.42
CA LYS A 4 -4.68 -27.51 -9.40
C LYS A 4 -4.80 -26.94 -10.83
N LYS A 5 -5.03 -25.63 -10.97
CA LYS A 5 -5.17 -24.90 -12.23
C LYS A 5 -4.58 -23.51 -12.10
N ILE A 6 -3.93 -22.99 -13.14
CA ILE A 6 -3.45 -21.60 -13.14
C ILE A 6 -4.67 -20.67 -13.06
N PRO A 7 -4.69 -19.74 -12.10
CA PRO A 7 -5.82 -18.83 -11.94
C PRO A 7 -5.92 -17.87 -13.12
N ASN A 8 -7.14 -17.54 -13.52
CA ASN A 8 -7.38 -16.63 -14.64
C ASN A 8 -7.08 -15.16 -14.29
N LYS A 9 -7.15 -14.83 -13.00
CA LYS A 9 -6.90 -13.46 -12.52
C LYS A 9 -6.11 -13.49 -11.21
N ILE A 10 -5.05 -12.70 -11.16
CA ILE A 10 -4.20 -12.53 -9.99
C ILE A 10 -4.14 -11.05 -9.63
N LYS A 11 -4.23 -10.73 -8.34
CA LYS A 11 -4.01 -9.40 -7.81
C LYS A 11 -2.82 -9.44 -6.87
N LEU A 12 -1.78 -8.69 -7.22
CA LEU A 12 -0.59 -8.52 -6.40
C LEU A 12 -0.71 -7.20 -5.64
N ILE A 13 -0.90 -7.28 -4.32
CA ILE A 13 -1.13 -6.13 -3.46
C ILE A 13 0.08 -5.89 -2.58
N ASN A 14 0.59 -4.67 -2.55
CA ASN A 14 1.66 -4.25 -1.66
C ASN A 14 1.43 -2.85 -1.11
N CYS A 15 1.94 -2.59 0.09
CA CYS A 15 2.01 -1.24 0.62
C CYS A 15 3.06 -0.41 -0.11
N VAL A 16 2.84 0.90 -0.20
CA VAL A 16 3.71 1.83 -0.92
C VAL A 16 3.97 3.06 -0.06
N GLY A 17 5.21 3.17 0.44
CA GLY A 17 5.82 4.41 0.90
C GLY A 17 6.74 4.93 -0.21
N GLY A 18 8.07 4.83 -0.04
CA GLY A 18 9.03 5.10 -1.13
C GLY A 18 8.91 4.14 -2.32
N GLY A 19 8.36 2.94 -2.12
CA GLY A 19 7.95 2.01 -3.17
C GLY A 19 8.92 0.87 -3.48
N SER A 20 10.08 0.78 -2.83
CA SER A 20 11.09 -0.25 -3.12
C SER A 20 10.57 -1.69 -2.93
N SER A 21 9.84 -1.93 -1.84
CA SER A 21 9.21 -3.24 -1.57
C SER A 21 8.20 -3.63 -2.64
N ALA A 22 7.34 -2.69 -3.06
CA ALA A 22 6.35 -2.94 -4.09
C ALA A 22 7.00 -3.20 -5.45
N TYR A 23 8.00 -2.44 -5.82
CA TYR A 23 8.74 -2.65 -7.07
C TYR A 23 9.43 -4.03 -7.07
N GLY A 24 10.15 -4.38 -6.00
CA GLY A 24 10.80 -5.69 -5.90
C GLY A 24 9.81 -6.86 -6.01
N PHE A 25 8.62 -6.72 -5.40
CA PHE A 25 7.57 -7.73 -5.47
C PHE A 25 6.92 -7.84 -6.86
N TRP A 26 6.88 -6.74 -7.63
CA TRP A 26 6.20 -6.69 -8.94
C TRP A 26 7.12 -6.79 -10.14
N SER A 27 8.43 -6.63 -9.98
CA SER A 27 9.40 -6.46 -11.08
C SER A 27 9.21 -7.48 -12.19
N GLU A 28 9.08 -8.76 -11.84
CA GLU A 28 8.90 -9.85 -12.79
C GLU A 28 7.52 -9.88 -13.48
N PHE A 29 6.57 -9.07 -12.97
CA PHE A 29 5.18 -9.08 -13.45
C PHE A 29 4.79 -7.80 -14.20
N ILE A 30 5.69 -6.83 -14.31
CA ILE A 30 5.39 -5.51 -14.91
C ILE A 30 4.93 -5.66 -16.37
N ASP A 31 5.55 -6.55 -17.14
CA ASP A 31 5.25 -6.76 -18.56
C ASP A 31 4.09 -7.72 -18.82
N TYR A 32 3.55 -8.35 -17.77
CA TYR A 32 2.40 -9.23 -17.93
C TYR A 32 1.12 -8.47 -18.25
N ASN A 33 0.20 -9.15 -18.94
CA ASN A 33 -1.10 -8.56 -19.25
C ASN A 33 -1.86 -8.17 -17.97
N LYS A 34 -2.18 -6.89 -17.84
CA LYS A 34 -2.88 -6.33 -16.67
C LYS A 34 -4.27 -6.92 -16.42
N LYS A 35 -4.92 -7.52 -17.45
CA LYS A 35 -6.19 -8.23 -17.26
C LYS A 35 -6.00 -9.56 -16.53
N GLN A 36 -4.81 -10.14 -16.61
CA GLN A 36 -4.45 -11.37 -15.93
C GLN A 36 -3.79 -11.07 -14.56
N ILE A 37 -2.82 -10.16 -14.52
CA ILE A 37 -2.09 -9.79 -13.31
C ILE A 37 -2.26 -8.28 -13.05
N GLU A 38 -3.07 -7.95 -12.06
CA GLU A 38 -3.26 -6.57 -11.59
C GLU A 38 -2.29 -6.25 -10.46
N LEU A 39 -1.56 -5.14 -10.59
CA LEU A 39 -0.67 -4.60 -9.57
C LEU A 39 -1.40 -3.52 -8.79
N ILE A 40 -1.46 -3.64 -7.47
CA ILE A 40 -2.19 -2.72 -6.60
C ILE A 40 -1.27 -2.21 -5.49
N GLY A 41 -0.97 -0.90 -5.53
CA GLY A 41 -0.24 -0.21 -4.49
C GLY A 41 -1.17 0.45 -3.49
N VAL A 42 -0.88 0.27 -2.20
CA VAL A 42 -1.67 0.83 -1.12
C VAL A 42 -0.81 1.79 -0.32
N GLU A 43 -1.14 3.07 -0.39
CA GLU A 43 -0.46 4.16 0.30
C GLU A 43 -1.10 4.44 1.67
N ALA A 44 -0.41 5.20 2.51
CA ALA A 44 -0.95 5.62 3.81
C ALA A 44 -1.86 6.84 3.67
N GLY A 45 -3.13 6.61 3.94
CA GLY A 45 -4.18 7.64 3.90
C GLY A 45 -4.19 8.58 5.10
N GLY A 46 -3.40 8.27 6.13
CA GLY A 46 -3.38 8.99 7.40
C GLY A 46 -4.61 8.74 8.27
N PRO A 47 -4.73 9.42 9.40
CA PRO A 47 -5.90 9.34 10.27
C PRO A 47 -7.16 9.87 9.57
N LYS A 48 -8.32 9.24 9.74
CA LYS A 48 -9.59 9.67 9.10
C LYS A 48 -9.99 11.11 9.38
N LYS A 49 -9.62 11.63 10.55
CA LYS A 49 -9.95 13.00 10.97
C LYS A 49 -8.90 14.04 10.56
N SER A 50 -7.75 13.63 10.08
CA SER A 50 -6.67 14.49 9.61
C SER A 50 -6.79 14.74 8.10
N LYS A 51 -6.27 15.87 7.65
CA LYS A 51 -6.05 16.14 6.22
C LYS A 51 -4.67 15.70 5.76
N LEU A 52 -3.79 15.37 6.70
CA LEU A 52 -2.45 14.88 6.42
C LEU A 52 -2.50 13.43 5.97
N HIS A 53 -1.63 13.09 5.04
CA HIS A 53 -1.52 11.73 4.49
C HIS A 53 -0.18 11.56 3.78
N ALA A 54 0.24 10.33 3.55
CA ALA A 54 1.40 9.98 2.74
C ALA A 54 0.97 9.17 1.50
N ALA A 55 0.07 9.75 0.70
CA ALA A 55 -0.59 9.07 -0.42
C ALA A 55 -0.54 9.93 -1.72
N PRO A 56 0.68 10.25 -2.24
CA PRO A 56 0.80 11.16 -3.37
C PRO A 56 0.22 10.60 -4.68
N LEU A 57 0.28 9.29 -4.90
CA LEU A 57 -0.25 8.69 -6.13
C LEU A 57 -1.78 8.59 -6.12
N SER A 58 -2.34 8.07 -5.04
CA SER A 58 -3.79 7.81 -4.96
C SER A 58 -4.63 9.05 -4.70
N LYS A 59 -4.05 10.09 -4.08
CA LYS A 59 -4.72 11.39 -3.85
C LYS A 59 -4.34 12.47 -4.87
N ASN A 60 -3.82 12.07 -6.04
CA ASN A 60 -3.57 12.93 -7.19
C ASN A 60 -2.71 14.17 -6.87
N ALA A 61 -1.61 13.94 -6.17
CA ALA A 61 -0.62 14.96 -5.87
C ALA A 61 0.03 15.52 -7.15
N LYS A 62 0.70 16.64 -7.05
CA LYS A 62 1.41 17.26 -8.18
C LYS A 62 2.83 16.72 -8.28
N ILE A 63 3.41 16.83 -9.48
CA ILE A 63 4.81 16.51 -9.71
C ILE A 63 5.70 17.63 -9.14
N GLY A 64 6.79 17.23 -8.50
CA GLY A 64 7.82 18.12 -7.98
C GLY A 64 9.16 17.39 -7.89
N ILE A 65 10.16 18.04 -7.31
CA ILE A 65 11.50 17.49 -7.13
C ILE A 65 11.75 17.25 -5.63
N LEU A 66 12.08 16.03 -5.28
CA LEU A 66 12.46 15.66 -3.93
C LEU A 66 13.62 14.66 -3.97
N HIS A 67 14.64 14.86 -3.15
CA HIS A 67 15.84 14.01 -3.10
C HIS A 67 16.50 13.77 -4.49
N GLY A 68 16.48 14.81 -5.35
CA GLY A 68 17.07 14.73 -6.68
C GLY A 68 16.26 14.01 -7.76
N ALA A 69 15.02 13.62 -7.47
CA ALA A 69 14.16 12.92 -8.42
C ALA A 69 12.83 13.65 -8.62
N ALA A 70 12.31 13.63 -9.86
CA ALA A 70 10.98 14.07 -10.17
C ALA A 70 9.96 12.99 -9.77
N SER A 71 8.95 13.37 -8.99
CA SER A 71 7.96 12.45 -8.46
C SER A 71 6.64 13.16 -8.16
N TYR A 72 5.56 12.40 -7.98
CA TYR A 72 4.36 12.90 -7.33
C TYR A 72 4.66 13.14 -5.84
N LEU A 73 4.33 14.33 -5.34
CA LEU A 73 4.66 14.77 -3.98
C LEU A 73 3.44 15.34 -3.25
N CYS A 74 3.32 15.00 -1.96
CA CYS A 74 2.46 15.73 -1.06
C CYS A 74 3.01 17.15 -0.87
N GLN A 75 2.47 18.14 -1.58
CA GLN A 75 2.93 19.51 -1.58
C GLN A 75 1.77 20.50 -1.62
N ASN A 76 2.04 21.71 -1.13
CA ASN A 76 1.08 22.82 -1.17
C ASN A 76 1.04 23.49 -2.57
N LYS A 77 0.30 24.59 -2.67
CA LYS A 77 0.14 25.32 -3.95
C LYS A 77 1.44 25.98 -4.41
N GLU A 78 2.29 26.34 -3.48
CA GLU A 78 3.59 27.00 -3.68
C GLU A 78 4.71 25.98 -3.99
N GLY A 79 4.41 24.66 -3.98
CA GLY A 79 5.38 23.61 -4.26
C GLY A 79 6.19 23.17 -3.05
N GLN A 80 5.88 23.68 -1.84
CA GLN A 80 6.53 23.24 -0.60
C GLN A 80 5.99 21.89 -0.18
N ILE A 81 6.87 20.99 0.29
CA ILE A 81 6.48 19.69 0.79
C ILE A 81 5.59 19.86 2.03
N ASN A 82 4.44 19.21 2.02
CA ASN A 82 3.56 19.15 3.17
C ASN A 82 4.09 18.18 4.21
N ASP A 83 3.77 18.42 5.46
CA ASP A 83 3.85 17.39 6.48
C ASP A 83 2.96 16.21 6.10
N THR A 84 3.43 15.02 6.42
CA THR A 84 2.70 13.77 6.23
C THR A 84 2.34 13.16 7.58
N GLU A 85 1.38 12.26 7.60
CA GLU A 85 0.98 11.56 8.81
C GLU A 85 0.57 10.14 8.45
N SER A 86 1.15 9.17 9.15
CA SER A 86 0.80 7.77 9.08
C SER A 86 1.16 7.06 10.38
N ILE A 87 0.29 6.16 10.83
CA ILE A 87 0.60 5.24 11.93
C ILE A 87 1.78 4.32 11.60
N SER A 88 2.07 4.12 10.32
CA SER A 88 3.19 3.31 9.82
C SER A 88 4.37 4.20 9.47
N ALA A 89 5.43 4.17 10.26
CA ALA A 89 6.65 4.94 10.00
C ALA A 89 7.28 4.65 8.63
N GLY A 90 7.20 3.41 8.15
CA GLY A 90 7.75 3.02 6.84
C GLY A 90 6.93 3.52 5.64
N LEU A 91 5.70 4.00 5.86
CA LEU A 91 4.86 4.61 4.83
C LEU A 91 4.74 6.13 4.96
N ASP A 92 5.25 6.71 6.05
CA ASP A 92 5.16 8.14 6.31
C ASP A 92 6.23 8.91 5.51
N TYR A 93 5.96 9.10 4.22
CA TYR A 93 6.87 9.74 3.27
C TYR A 93 6.08 10.54 2.22
N PRO A 94 6.44 11.82 1.97
CA PRO A 94 5.65 12.70 1.12
C PRO A 94 5.79 12.45 -0.39
N GLY A 95 6.70 11.58 -0.80
CA GLY A 95 6.96 11.26 -2.19
C GLY A 95 6.92 9.77 -2.48
N VAL A 96 7.31 9.41 -3.69
CA VAL A 96 7.39 8.01 -4.12
C VAL A 96 8.48 7.87 -5.19
N SER A 97 9.01 6.67 -5.38
CA SER A 97 9.99 6.43 -6.47
C SER A 97 9.40 6.75 -7.85
N PRO A 98 10.18 7.36 -8.76
CA PRO A 98 9.76 7.69 -10.13
C PRO A 98 9.19 6.49 -10.91
N ILE A 99 9.64 5.28 -10.62
CA ILE A 99 9.09 4.08 -11.27
C ILE A 99 7.60 3.90 -10.98
N HIS A 100 7.15 4.22 -9.76
CA HIS A 100 5.74 4.15 -9.41
C HIS A 100 4.91 5.25 -10.08
N CYS A 101 5.51 6.41 -10.32
CA CYS A 101 4.89 7.47 -11.14
C CYS A 101 4.65 6.97 -12.57
N PHE A 102 5.67 6.37 -13.18
CA PHE A 102 5.56 5.74 -14.50
C PHE A 102 4.49 4.64 -14.54
N LEU A 103 4.48 3.73 -13.57
CA LEU A 103 3.48 2.65 -13.50
C LEU A 103 2.05 3.17 -13.32
N LYS A 104 1.88 4.31 -12.62
CA LYS A 104 0.59 5.01 -12.51
C LYS A 104 0.18 5.61 -13.84
N ASP A 105 1.04 6.42 -14.46
CA ASP A 105 0.74 7.19 -15.67
C ASP A 105 0.46 6.28 -16.87
N THR A 106 1.19 5.19 -16.98
CA THR A 106 0.94 4.13 -17.99
C THR A 106 -0.26 3.24 -17.64
N LYS A 107 -0.89 3.45 -16.48
CA LYS A 107 -1.99 2.63 -15.97
C LYS A 107 -1.61 1.14 -15.85
N ARG A 108 -0.31 0.85 -15.65
CA ARG A 108 0.14 -0.52 -15.43
C ARG A 108 -0.19 -0.98 -14.01
N ALA A 109 -0.04 -0.10 -13.03
CA ALA A 109 -0.45 -0.34 -11.65
C ALA A 109 -1.58 0.61 -11.24
N ARG A 110 -2.44 0.13 -10.35
CA ARG A 110 -3.47 0.93 -9.68
C ARG A 110 -2.97 1.29 -8.28
N TYR A 111 -3.19 2.53 -7.89
CA TYR A 111 -2.87 3.00 -6.54
C TYR A 111 -4.13 3.39 -5.80
N THR A 112 -4.17 3.05 -4.52
CA THR A 112 -5.23 3.38 -3.57
C THR A 112 -4.59 3.68 -2.22
N TYR A 113 -5.38 4.02 -1.23
CA TYR A 113 -4.90 4.21 0.13
C TYR A 113 -5.77 3.49 1.14
N ALA A 114 -5.20 3.20 2.29
CA ALA A 114 -5.90 2.80 3.51
C ALA A 114 -5.62 3.84 4.60
N THR A 115 -6.60 4.11 5.45
CA THR A 115 -6.41 4.98 6.62
C THR A 115 -5.73 4.22 7.74
N ASP A 116 -5.26 4.95 8.77
CA ASP A 116 -4.67 4.34 9.96
C ASP A 116 -5.63 3.36 10.64
N GLU A 117 -6.92 3.73 10.71
CA GLU A 117 -7.95 2.87 11.28
C GLU A 117 -8.20 1.62 10.43
N ASP A 118 -8.17 1.74 9.08
CA ASP A 118 -8.31 0.60 8.19
C ASP A 118 -7.13 -0.37 8.37
N ALA A 119 -5.91 0.15 8.50
CA ALA A 119 -4.71 -0.65 8.76
C ALA A 119 -4.76 -1.36 10.11
N LEU A 120 -5.16 -0.66 11.19
CA LEU A 120 -5.32 -1.28 12.51
C LEU A 120 -6.39 -2.38 12.53
N ASN A 121 -7.52 -2.15 11.88
CA ASN A 121 -8.58 -3.16 11.75
C ASN A 121 -8.09 -4.38 10.98
N ALA A 122 -7.36 -4.17 9.88
CA ALA A 122 -6.77 -5.26 9.10
C ALA A 122 -5.73 -6.04 9.90
N TYR A 123 -4.86 -5.36 10.64
CA TYR A 123 -3.91 -5.98 11.56
C TYR A 123 -4.61 -6.93 12.54
N GLN A 124 -5.68 -6.43 13.22
CA GLN A 124 -6.42 -7.23 14.18
C GLN A 124 -7.09 -8.47 13.55
N LEU A 125 -7.69 -8.30 12.36
CA LEU A 125 -8.33 -9.41 11.64
C LEU A 125 -7.33 -10.48 11.23
N VAL A 126 -6.21 -10.08 10.63
CA VAL A 126 -5.16 -11.00 10.17
C VAL A 126 -4.52 -11.73 11.36
N THR A 127 -4.20 -11.01 12.43
CA THR A 127 -3.64 -11.61 13.65
C THR A 127 -4.60 -12.63 14.25
N LYS A 128 -5.90 -12.29 14.32
CA LYS A 128 -6.90 -13.16 14.92
C LYS A 128 -7.21 -14.42 14.10
N HIS A 129 -7.27 -14.31 12.78
CA HIS A 129 -7.77 -15.39 11.93
C HIS A 129 -6.68 -16.21 11.25
N GLU A 130 -5.52 -15.58 10.95
CA GLU A 130 -4.42 -16.21 10.24
C GLU A 130 -3.22 -16.53 11.16
N ASN A 131 -3.27 -16.08 12.43
CA ASN A 131 -2.16 -16.19 13.37
C ASN A 131 -0.84 -15.59 12.82
N LEU A 132 -0.97 -14.56 11.98
CA LEU A 132 0.15 -13.77 11.48
C LEU A 132 0.25 -12.48 12.28
N ASN A 133 1.47 -11.95 12.38
CA ASN A 133 1.72 -10.70 13.09
C ASN A 133 2.36 -9.66 12.15
N PRO A 134 1.61 -9.17 11.14
CA PRO A 134 2.14 -8.25 10.14
C PRO A 134 2.46 -6.89 10.75
N SER A 135 3.51 -6.21 10.28
CA SER A 135 3.74 -4.81 10.64
C SER A 135 2.63 -3.89 10.09
N LEU A 136 2.62 -2.64 10.53
CA LEU A 136 1.62 -1.66 10.10
C LEU A 136 1.72 -1.34 8.61
N GLU A 137 2.90 -1.46 7.98
CA GLU A 137 3.06 -1.30 6.55
C GLU A 137 2.18 -2.28 5.75
N PRO A 138 2.40 -3.61 5.81
CA PRO A 138 1.57 -4.56 5.07
C PRO A 138 0.12 -4.57 5.57
N SER A 139 -0.18 -4.09 6.77
CA SER A 139 -1.56 -3.96 7.25
C SER A 139 -2.40 -3.03 6.37
N HIS A 140 -1.79 -1.99 5.76
CA HIS A 140 -2.47 -1.18 4.73
C HIS A 140 -2.82 -2.02 3.48
N ALA A 141 -1.92 -2.89 3.04
CA ALA A 141 -2.18 -3.79 1.91
C ALA A 141 -3.26 -4.83 2.24
N PHE A 142 -3.25 -5.39 3.45
CA PHE A 142 -4.32 -6.28 3.93
C PHE A 142 -5.68 -5.58 3.99
N ALA A 143 -5.72 -4.31 4.39
CA ALA A 143 -6.97 -3.53 4.41
C ALA A 143 -7.62 -3.47 3.00
N GLU A 144 -6.84 -3.21 1.96
CA GLU A 144 -7.36 -3.22 0.60
C GLU A 144 -7.77 -4.63 0.17
N ALA A 145 -7.00 -5.67 0.49
CA ALA A 145 -7.35 -7.06 0.18
C ALA A 145 -8.71 -7.43 0.80
N ILE A 146 -8.91 -7.15 2.09
CA ILE A 146 -10.17 -7.40 2.81
C ILE A 146 -11.33 -6.65 2.16
N LYS A 147 -11.13 -5.39 1.78
CA LYS A 147 -12.13 -4.53 1.14
C LYS A 147 -12.58 -5.04 -0.23
N ILE A 148 -11.66 -5.54 -1.05
CA ILE A 148 -11.99 -5.94 -2.43
C ILE A 148 -12.41 -7.40 -2.54
N ALA A 149 -11.92 -8.30 -1.69
CA ALA A 149 -12.15 -9.73 -1.77
C ALA A 149 -13.63 -10.13 -1.92
N PRO A 150 -14.59 -9.55 -1.17
CA PRO A 150 -16.02 -9.92 -1.28
C PRO A 150 -16.66 -9.64 -2.65
N ARG A 151 -16.01 -8.79 -3.47
CA ARG A 151 -16.53 -8.37 -4.78
C ARG A 151 -15.89 -9.10 -5.95
N LEU A 152 -14.94 -9.99 -5.66
CA LEU A 152 -14.18 -10.71 -6.68
C LEU A 152 -14.80 -12.07 -6.98
N SER A 153 -14.57 -12.55 -8.19
CA SER A 153 -14.93 -13.92 -8.54
C SER A 153 -14.07 -14.91 -7.76
N LYS A 154 -14.62 -16.11 -7.48
CA LYS A 154 -13.92 -17.19 -6.77
C LYS A 154 -12.66 -17.69 -7.48
N ASP A 155 -12.52 -17.39 -8.78
CA ASP A 155 -11.34 -17.75 -9.58
C ASP A 155 -10.23 -16.69 -9.52
N THR A 156 -10.42 -15.63 -8.73
CA THR A 156 -9.41 -14.61 -8.54
C THR A 156 -8.55 -14.95 -7.33
N ILE A 157 -7.22 -14.89 -7.52
CA ILE A 157 -6.26 -15.02 -6.42
C ILE A 157 -5.75 -13.65 -6.02
N ILE A 158 -5.74 -13.40 -4.72
CA ILE A 158 -5.11 -12.24 -4.11
C ILE A 158 -3.83 -12.70 -3.44
N ILE A 159 -2.71 -12.07 -3.77
CA ILE A 159 -1.43 -12.27 -3.10
C ILE A 159 -1.04 -10.93 -2.47
N VAL A 160 -0.88 -10.94 -1.15
CA VAL A 160 -0.43 -9.77 -0.38
C VAL A 160 1.00 -10.01 0.08
N ASN A 161 1.89 -9.06 -0.19
CA ASN A 161 3.25 -9.12 0.36
C ASN A 161 3.25 -8.67 1.83
N SER A 162 3.45 -9.63 2.75
CA SER A 162 3.62 -9.35 4.19
C SER A 162 5.09 -9.03 4.49
N CYS A 163 5.51 -7.82 4.15
CA CYS A 163 6.91 -7.39 4.13
C CYS A 163 7.48 -6.95 5.48
N GLY A 164 6.84 -7.25 6.59
CA GLY A 164 7.34 -6.90 7.93
C GLY A 164 6.58 -7.56 9.07
N ASP A 165 7.23 -7.63 10.23
CA ASP A 165 6.70 -8.16 11.50
C ASP A 165 6.39 -7.01 12.47
N ALA A 166 5.28 -7.12 13.22
CA ALA A 166 4.80 -6.09 14.13
C ALA A 166 5.64 -5.86 15.39
N LYS A 167 6.73 -6.61 15.57
CA LYS A 167 7.60 -6.39 16.76
C LYS A 167 8.09 -4.95 16.87
N LYS A 168 8.39 -4.30 15.74
CA LYS A 168 8.81 -2.91 15.69
C LYS A 168 7.69 -1.91 16.03
N ASP A 169 6.43 -2.31 15.84
CA ASP A 169 5.24 -1.46 16.01
C ASP A 169 4.58 -1.68 17.39
N ARG A 170 5.22 -2.44 18.29
CA ARG A 170 4.63 -2.87 19.58
C ARG A 170 4.08 -1.71 20.40
N ASP A 171 4.83 -0.63 20.51
CA ASP A 171 4.44 0.48 21.37
C ASP A 171 3.24 1.24 20.79
N ILE A 172 3.23 1.47 19.48
CA ILE A 172 2.09 2.07 18.76
C ILE A 172 0.85 1.17 18.87
N LEU A 173 1.02 -0.15 18.71
CA LEU A 173 -0.09 -1.10 18.81
C LEU A 173 -0.66 -1.16 20.23
N ARG A 174 0.19 -1.06 21.27
CA ARG A 174 -0.26 -0.97 22.67
C ARG A 174 -1.05 0.31 22.91
N GLU A 175 -0.55 1.44 22.47
CA GLU A 175 -1.22 2.74 22.61
C GLU A 175 -2.59 2.74 21.90
N ARG A 176 -2.64 2.26 20.66
CA ARG A 176 -3.82 2.36 19.82
C ARG A 176 -4.87 1.27 20.07
N LEU A 177 -4.46 0.09 20.53
CA LEU A 177 -5.35 -1.05 20.72
C LEU A 177 -5.56 -1.43 22.18
N GLY A 178 -4.84 -0.80 23.13
CA GLY A 178 -4.97 -1.05 24.56
C GLY A 178 -4.53 -2.47 24.99
N LYS A 179 -3.56 -3.06 24.28
CA LYS A 179 -3.11 -4.45 24.50
C LYS A 179 -1.66 -4.51 24.92
#